data_b37964e04c02b9c8009efc903d9e60d1
#
_entry.id   b37964e04c02b9c8009efc903d9e60d1
#
_cell.length_a   1.000
_cell.length_b   1.000
_cell.length_c   1.000
_cell.angle_alpha   90.00
_cell.angle_beta   90.00
_cell.angle_gamma   90.00
#
_symmetry.space_group_name_H-M   'P 1'
#
loop_
_entity.id
_entity.type
_entity.pdbx_description
1 polymer ?
#
loop_
_entity_poly.entity_id
_entity_poly.type
_entity_poly.pdbx_seq_one_letter_code
_entity_poly.pdbx_strand_id
1 'polypeptide(L)'
;MKRITIVGAGSTGHALAAILSINGHEVYLTDTSAYTDVLEKSARYGTIKIRGTVTGEGTPKCITTNVASALERAELIICCTISNRDEEVAQMLAPFVTPEKPVLLSAGNCGSIIYHRVFEQYGKKGILVGEVGGNFFPCRLSEDRIATIGLPLGPKAIAARCV
;
A
#
# COMPACT_ATOMS: atom_id res chain seq x y z
N MET A 1 -2.63 -8.62 15.66
CA MET A 1 -1.43 -8.25 14.86
C MET A 1 -1.56 -8.94 13.50
N LYS A 2 -1.35 -8.24 12.41
CA LYS A 2 -1.37 -8.75 11.04
C LYS A 2 -0.11 -8.32 10.31
N ARG A 3 0.35 -9.09 9.33
CA ARG A 3 1.42 -8.70 8.43
C ARG A 3 0.81 -8.05 7.19
N ILE A 4 1.09 -6.77 7.00
CA ILE A 4 0.50 -5.95 5.95
C ILE A 4 1.62 -5.41 5.07
N THR A 5 1.50 -5.61 3.77
CA THR A 5 2.42 -5.00 2.81
C THR A 5 1.72 -3.83 2.13
N ILE A 6 2.36 -2.67 2.20
CA ILE A 6 1.94 -1.46 1.49
C ILE A 6 2.81 -1.30 0.25
N VAL A 7 2.17 -1.19 -0.89
CA VAL A 7 2.77 -0.90 -2.18
C VAL A 7 2.45 0.53 -2.57
N GLY A 8 3.48 1.34 -2.71
CA GLY A 8 3.35 2.76 -3.02
C GLY A 8 4.07 3.63 -1.99
N ALA A 9 5.26 4.12 -2.32
CA ALA A 9 6.11 4.94 -1.46
C ALA A 9 5.78 6.45 -1.53
N GLY A 10 4.54 6.78 -1.88
CA GLY A 10 4.02 8.14 -1.85
C GLY A 10 3.52 8.59 -0.47
N SER A 11 2.83 9.73 -0.43
CA SER A 11 2.30 10.32 0.81
C SER A 11 1.35 9.38 1.55
N THR A 12 0.40 8.77 0.82
CA THR A 12 -0.59 7.85 1.41
C THR A 12 0.06 6.59 1.97
N GLY A 13 0.99 5.99 1.22
CA GLY A 13 1.68 4.78 1.66
C GLY A 13 2.52 5.00 2.91
N HIS A 14 3.28 6.09 3.01
CA HIS A 14 4.03 6.43 4.21
C HIS A 14 3.11 6.68 5.42
N ALA A 15 2.06 7.50 5.23
CA ALA A 15 1.11 7.78 6.31
C ALA A 15 0.42 6.51 6.82
N LEU A 16 -0.03 5.64 5.89
CA LEU A 16 -0.68 4.39 6.25
C LEU A 16 0.30 3.41 6.91
N ALA A 17 1.55 3.34 6.42
CA ALA A 17 2.58 2.52 7.05
C ALA A 17 2.84 2.93 8.50
N ALA A 18 2.91 4.23 8.77
CA ALA A 18 3.06 4.73 10.14
C ALA A 18 1.84 4.39 11.01
N ILE A 19 0.62 4.68 10.53
CA ILE A 19 -0.62 4.43 11.28
C ILE A 19 -0.75 2.94 11.64
N LEU A 20 -0.56 2.05 10.67
CA LEU A 20 -0.70 0.62 10.91
C LEU A 20 0.40 0.08 11.84
N SER A 21 1.62 0.62 11.77
CA SER A 21 2.70 0.27 12.69
C SER A 21 2.40 0.72 14.13
N ILE A 22 1.87 1.94 14.32
CA ILE A 22 1.43 2.46 15.63
C ILE A 22 0.33 1.56 16.22
N ASN A 23 -0.55 1.02 15.38
CA ASN A 23 -1.62 0.12 15.79
C ASN A 23 -1.16 -1.35 15.97
N GLY A 24 0.13 -1.61 15.98
CA GLY A 24 0.70 -2.91 16.32
C GLY A 24 0.68 -3.93 15.20
N HIS A 25 0.52 -3.51 13.94
CA HIS A 25 0.68 -4.39 12.78
C HIS A 25 2.14 -4.49 12.35
N GLU A 26 2.52 -5.64 11.78
CA GLU A 26 3.83 -5.82 11.14
C GLU A 26 3.74 -5.31 9.70
N VAL A 27 4.31 -4.13 9.45
CA VAL A 27 4.15 -3.41 8.19
C VAL A 27 5.40 -3.45 7.34
N TYR A 28 5.24 -3.79 6.07
CA TYR A 28 6.26 -3.69 5.04
C TYR A 28 5.86 -2.59 4.05
N LEU A 29 6.79 -1.71 3.70
CA LEU A 29 6.59 -0.68 2.68
C LEU A 29 7.51 -0.95 1.50
N THR A 30 6.94 -1.04 0.32
CA THR A 30 7.66 -1.25 -0.95
C THR A 30 7.01 -0.47 -2.09
N ASP A 31 7.67 -0.43 -3.24
CA ASP A 31 7.15 0.15 -4.48
C ASP A 31 7.89 -0.48 -5.68
N THR A 32 7.53 -0.08 -6.88
CA THR A 32 8.28 -0.43 -8.09
C THR A 32 9.64 0.27 -8.12
N SER A 33 10.50 -0.14 -9.05
CA SER A 33 11.85 0.41 -9.21
C SER A 33 11.91 1.93 -9.43
N ALA A 34 10.83 2.53 -9.93
CA ALA A 34 10.73 3.98 -10.13
C ALA A 34 10.81 4.79 -8.82
N TYR A 35 10.61 4.15 -7.66
CA TYR A 35 10.63 4.79 -6.34
C TYR A 35 11.77 4.30 -5.44
N THR A 36 12.80 3.69 -6.01
CA THR A 36 13.97 3.17 -5.27
C THR A 36 14.58 4.23 -4.35
N ASP A 37 14.89 5.42 -4.86
CA ASP A 37 15.48 6.50 -4.07
C ASP A 37 14.62 6.93 -2.88
N VAL A 38 13.29 6.95 -3.09
CA VAL A 38 12.33 7.29 -2.03
C VAL A 38 12.34 6.24 -0.93
N LEU A 39 12.32 4.96 -1.31
CA LEU A 39 12.35 3.84 -0.37
C LEU A 39 13.66 3.79 0.41
N GLU A 40 14.81 3.92 -0.27
CA GLU A 40 16.11 3.93 0.37
C GLU A 40 16.26 5.09 1.35
N LYS A 41 15.82 6.29 0.95
CA LYS A 41 15.80 7.45 1.84
C LYS A 41 14.93 7.17 3.07
N SER A 42 13.74 6.64 2.88
CA SER A 42 12.83 6.31 3.99
C SER A 42 13.37 5.20 4.88
N ALA A 43 14.03 4.19 4.32
CA ALA A 43 14.67 3.12 5.08
C ALA A 43 15.79 3.62 5.98
N ARG A 44 16.56 4.64 5.55
CA ARG A 44 17.60 5.27 6.39
C ARG A 44 17.03 5.98 7.62
N TYR A 45 15.84 6.58 7.50
CA TYR A 45 15.14 7.17 8.66
C TYR A 45 14.58 6.09 9.60
N GLY A 46 14.17 4.93 9.07
CA GLY A 46 13.63 3.81 9.83
C GLY A 46 12.25 4.07 10.43
N THR A 47 11.93 5.30 10.77
CA THR A 47 10.64 5.73 11.33
C THR A 47 9.96 6.76 10.44
N ILE A 48 8.63 6.78 10.50
CA ILE A 48 7.79 7.74 9.78
C ILE A 48 7.00 8.54 10.80
N LYS A 49 7.25 9.84 10.87
CA LYS A 49 6.51 10.76 11.72
C LYS A 49 5.21 11.17 11.03
N ILE A 50 4.13 11.20 11.80
CA ILE A 50 2.83 11.69 11.34
C ILE A 50 2.36 12.87 12.18
N ARG A 51 1.73 13.83 11.52
CA ARG A 51 1.16 15.06 12.11
C ARG A 51 -0.20 15.36 11.50
N GLY A 52 -0.96 16.17 12.19
CA GLY A 52 -2.28 16.63 11.75
C GLY A 52 -3.39 15.96 12.56
N THR A 53 -4.38 15.39 11.92
CA THR A 53 -5.52 14.74 12.60
C THR A 53 -5.07 13.56 13.46
N VAL A 54 -4.04 12.84 12.99
CA VAL A 54 -3.35 11.80 13.76
C VAL A 54 -1.91 12.25 13.94
N THR A 55 -1.39 12.09 15.14
CA THR A 55 -0.01 12.46 15.48
C THR A 55 0.68 11.25 16.11
N GLY A 56 1.92 11.02 15.73
CA GLY A 56 2.71 9.91 16.28
C GLY A 56 3.94 9.61 15.44
N GLU A 57 4.56 8.49 15.76
CA GLU A 57 5.73 7.98 15.06
C GLU A 57 5.58 6.48 14.89
N GLY A 58 5.54 6.02 13.63
CA GLY A 58 5.39 4.62 13.28
C GLY A 58 6.69 4.06 12.71
N THR A 59 7.05 2.86 13.16
CA THR A 59 8.23 2.15 12.69
C THR A 59 7.79 0.91 11.90
N PRO A 60 7.72 0.99 10.56
CA PRO A 60 7.50 -0.20 9.75
C PRO A 60 8.56 -1.26 10.03
N LYS A 61 8.18 -2.52 9.98
CA LYS A 61 9.10 -3.65 10.14
C LYS A 61 10.21 -3.62 9.10
N CYS A 62 9.86 -3.22 7.88
CA CYS A 62 10.81 -3.11 6.78
C CYS A 62 10.32 -2.10 5.75
N ILE A 63 11.24 -1.27 5.27
CA ILE A 63 11.07 -0.43 4.08
C ILE A 63 12.10 -0.92 3.07
N THR A 64 11.66 -1.45 1.93
CA THR A 64 12.56 -2.20 1.04
C THR A 64 12.19 -2.07 -0.43
N THR A 65 13.20 -2.13 -1.29
CA THR A 65 13.05 -2.28 -2.73
C THR A 65 12.87 -3.75 -3.16
N ASN A 66 13.10 -4.69 -2.25
CA ASN A 66 12.90 -6.12 -2.52
C ASN A 66 11.42 -6.49 -2.32
N VAL A 67 10.67 -6.40 -3.42
CA VAL A 67 9.23 -6.69 -3.49
C VAL A 67 8.92 -8.11 -3.03
N ALA A 68 9.74 -9.09 -3.44
CA ALA A 68 9.53 -10.49 -3.07
C ALA A 68 9.52 -10.67 -1.55
N SER A 69 10.54 -10.12 -0.87
CA SER A 69 10.64 -10.22 0.60
C SER A 69 9.50 -9.49 1.32
N ALA A 70 9.03 -8.37 0.76
CA ALA A 70 7.90 -7.63 1.31
C ALA A 70 6.57 -8.39 1.20
N LEU A 71 6.40 -9.19 0.15
CA LEU A 71 5.15 -9.90 -0.16
C LEU A 71 5.10 -11.35 0.33
N GLU A 72 6.24 -11.94 0.70
CA GLU A 72 6.36 -13.37 1.00
C GLU A 72 5.31 -13.84 2.02
N ARG A 73 5.15 -13.12 3.11
CA ARG A 73 4.24 -13.47 4.21
C ARG A 73 3.11 -12.47 4.40
N ALA A 74 2.80 -11.67 3.40
CA ALA A 74 1.71 -10.70 3.49
C ALA A 74 0.37 -11.42 3.70
N GLU A 75 -0.42 -10.95 4.66
CA GLU A 75 -1.81 -11.36 4.90
C GLU A 75 -2.80 -10.38 4.27
N LEU A 76 -2.33 -9.19 3.91
CA LEU A 76 -3.06 -8.15 3.20
C LEU A 76 -2.05 -7.30 2.41
N ILE A 77 -2.38 -7.01 1.17
CA ILE A 77 -1.62 -6.10 0.33
C ILE A 77 -2.45 -4.84 0.12
N ILE A 78 -1.91 -3.66 0.41
CA ILE A 78 -2.60 -2.39 0.18
C ILE A 78 -1.79 -1.57 -0.83
N CYS A 79 -2.41 -1.30 -1.99
CA CYS A 79 -1.81 -0.49 -3.04
C CYS A 79 -2.20 0.98 -2.86
N CYS A 80 -1.21 1.83 -2.69
CA CYS A 80 -1.32 3.29 -2.53
C CYS A 80 -0.67 4.04 -3.69
N THR A 81 -0.72 3.46 -4.86
CA THR A 81 -0.17 4.02 -6.11
C THR A 81 -1.21 4.85 -6.85
N ILE A 82 -0.76 5.66 -7.80
CA ILE A 82 -1.66 6.41 -8.69
C ILE A 82 -2.19 5.49 -9.79
N SER A 83 -3.42 5.70 -10.24
CA SER A 83 -4.15 4.77 -11.12
C SER A 83 -3.48 4.51 -12.48
N ASN A 84 -2.69 5.45 -13.00
CA ASN A 84 -1.94 5.22 -14.25
C ASN A 84 -0.79 4.20 -14.11
N ARG A 85 -0.55 3.69 -12.91
CA ARG A 85 0.43 2.64 -12.61
C ARG A 85 -0.19 1.30 -12.25
N ASP A 86 -1.52 1.19 -12.32
CA ASP A 86 -2.23 -0.01 -11.88
C ASP A 86 -1.76 -1.27 -12.62
N GLU A 87 -1.51 -1.18 -13.94
CA GLU A 87 -1.04 -2.32 -14.72
C GLU A 87 0.39 -2.74 -14.33
N GLU A 88 1.32 -1.78 -14.17
CA GLU A 88 2.69 -2.03 -13.71
C GLU A 88 2.69 -2.70 -12.33
N VAL A 89 1.91 -2.17 -11.41
CA VAL A 89 1.82 -2.70 -10.05
C VAL A 89 1.16 -4.08 -10.03
N ALA A 90 0.10 -4.29 -10.79
CA ALA A 90 -0.55 -5.59 -10.89
C ALA A 90 0.41 -6.67 -11.45
N GLN A 91 1.19 -6.33 -12.48
CA GLN A 91 2.21 -7.23 -13.04
C GLN A 91 3.30 -7.55 -12.00
N MET A 92 3.75 -6.57 -11.24
CA MET A 92 4.72 -6.76 -10.16
C MET A 92 4.19 -7.68 -9.06
N LEU A 93 2.89 -7.58 -8.73
CA LEU A 93 2.25 -8.39 -7.70
C LEU A 93 1.89 -9.80 -8.16
N ALA A 94 1.60 -9.99 -9.44
CA ALA A 94 1.07 -11.24 -9.98
C ALA A 94 1.85 -12.51 -9.58
N PRO A 95 3.19 -12.53 -9.52
CA PRO A 95 3.93 -13.72 -9.08
C PRO A 95 3.63 -14.11 -7.62
N PHE A 96 3.23 -13.16 -6.76
CA PHE A 96 3.18 -13.33 -5.31
C PHE A 96 1.78 -13.42 -4.72
N VAL A 97 0.75 -13.03 -5.49
CA VAL A 97 -0.64 -13.08 -5.01
C VAL A 97 -1.18 -14.50 -4.99
N THR A 98 -1.97 -14.78 -3.96
CA THR A 98 -2.71 -16.03 -3.77
C THR A 98 -4.09 -15.71 -3.21
N PRO A 99 -5.06 -16.64 -3.25
CA PRO A 99 -6.40 -16.40 -2.69
C PRO A 99 -6.41 -15.94 -1.23
N GLU A 100 -5.40 -16.31 -0.46
CA GLU A 100 -5.26 -15.96 0.96
C GLU A 100 -4.65 -14.57 1.17
N LYS A 101 -4.21 -13.92 0.10
CA LYS A 101 -3.60 -12.58 0.13
C LYS A 101 -4.47 -11.56 -0.60
N PRO A 102 -5.53 -11.05 0.02
CA PRO A 102 -6.37 -10.02 -0.58
C PRO A 102 -5.56 -8.77 -0.93
N VAL A 103 -5.94 -8.12 -2.01
CA VAL A 103 -5.36 -6.85 -2.49
C VAL A 103 -6.40 -5.75 -2.32
N LEU A 104 -6.04 -4.66 -1.67
CA LEU A 104 -6.88 -3.49 -1.47
C LEU A 104 -6.26 -2.28 -2.17
N LEU A 105 -7.00 -1.66 -3.07
CA LEU A 105 -6.59 -0.46 -3.80
C LEU A 105 -7.08 0.78 -3.05
N SER A 106 -6.16 1.63 -2.61
CA SER A 106 -6.48 2.95 -2.10
C SER A 106 -6.82 3.88 -3.26
N ALA A 107 -7.99 4.51 -3.22
CA ALA A 107 -8.52 5.32 -4.33
C ALA A 107 -8.60 4.52 -5.64
N GLY A 108 -9.29 3.38 -5.62
CA GLY A 108 -9.26 2.38 -6.68
C GLY A 108 -9.63 2.85 -8.08
N ASN A 109 -10.59 3.78 -8.24
CA ASN A 109 -10.96 4.38 -9.53
C ASN A 109 -11.18 3.34 -10.65
N CYS A 110 -11.83 2.22 -10.34
CA CYS A 110 -12.00 1.04 -11.20
C CYS A 110 -10.69 0.30 -11.55
N GLY A 111 -9.62 0.53 -10.82
CA GLY A 111 -8.33 -0.15 -10.99
C GLY A 111 -8.42 -1.66 -10.82
N SER A 112 -9.34 -2.15 -9.99
CA SER A 112 -9.57 -3.59 -9.80
C SER A 112 -9.81 -4.34 -11.11
N ILE A 113 -10.41 -3.71 -12.10
CA ILE A 113 -10.61 -4.29 -13.45
C ILE A 113 -9.27 -4.60 -14.11
N ILE A 114 -8.29 -3.68 -13.94
CA ILE A 114 -6.94 -3.85 -14.49
C ILE A 114 -6.22 -4.97 -13.76
N TYR A 115 -6.29 -4.96 -12.41
CA TYR A 115 -5.67 -6.00 -11.57
C TYR A 115 -6.24 -7.38 -11.90
N HIS A 116 -7.54 -7.53 -12.04
CA HIS A 116 -8.17 -8.78 -12.42
C HIS A 116 -7.68 -9.28 -13.77
N ARG A 117 -7.70 -8.42 -14.80
CA ARG A 117 -7.21 -8.76 -16.14
C ARG A 117 -5.75 -9.26 -16.09
N VAL A 118 -4.88 -8.55 -15.38
CA VAL A 118 -3.47 -8.93 -15.26
C VAL A 118 -3.33 -10.25 -14.51
N PHE A 119 -4.01 -10.42 -13.39
CA PHE A 119 -3.92 -11.66 -12.62
C PHE A 119 -4.41 -12.87 -13.41
N GLU A 120 -5.49 -12.75 -14.22
CA GLU A 120 -5.94 -13.78 -15.13
C GLU A 120 -4.88 -14.14 -16.20
N GLN A 121 -4.20 -13.14 -16.77
CA GLN A 121 -3.09 -13.36 -17.72
C GLN A 121 -1.93 -14.16 -17.10
N TYR A 122 -1.70 -14.02 -15.81
CA TYR A 122 -0.73 -14.79 -15.04
C TYR A 122 -1.29 -16.12 -14.50
N GLY A 123 -2.49 -16.51 -14.91
CA GLY A 123 -3.14 -17.76 -14.48
C GLY A 123 -3.56 -17.76 -13.01
N LYS A 124 -3.67 -16.59 -12.38
CA LYS A 124 -4.09 -16.47 -10.98
C LYS A 124 -5.61 -16.47 -10.89
N LYS A 125 -6.15 -17.28 -10.00
CA LYS A 125 -7.60 -17.42 -9.75
C LYS A 125 -7.92 -17.26 -8.28
N GLY A 126 -9.13 -16.83 -7.98
CA GLY A 126 -9.61 -16.67 -6.60
C GLY A 126 -9.00 -15.50 -5.84
N ILE A 127 -8.34 -14.56 -6.53
CA ILE A 127 -7.73 -13.39 -5.89
C ILE A 127 -8.82 -12.37 -5.57
N LEU A 128 -8.95 -12.05 -4.28
CA LEU A 128 -9.85 -10.98 -3.84
C LEU A 128 -9.19 -9.62 -4.04
N VAL A 129 -9.76 -8.80 -4.90
CA VAL A 129 -9.34 -7.40 -5.10
C VAL A 129 -10.45 -6.47 -4.66
N GLY A 130 -10.14 -5.60 -3.70
CA GLY A 130 -11.05 -4.58 -3.19
C GLY A 130 -10.59 -3.17 -3.56
N GLU A 131 -11.54 -2.26 -3.67
CA GLU A 131 -11.29 -0.85 -3.92
C GLU A 131 -11.91 0.02 -2.84
N VAL A 132 -11.17 1.02 -2.40
CA VAL A 132 -11.68 2.07 -1.53
C VAL A 132 -12.20 3.23 -2.39
N GLY A 133 -13.40 3.70 -2.13
CA GLY A 133 -13.97 4.86 -2.79
C GLY A 133 -13.25 6.16 -2.39
N GLY A 134 -12.16 6.47 -3.08
CA GLY A 134 -11.27 7.59 -2.80
C GLY A 134 -10.15 7.26 -1.80
N ASN A 135 -9.23 8.19 -1.58
CA ASN A 135 -8.14 8.03 -0.61
C ASN A 135 -8.67 7.86 0.82
N PHE A 136 -7.96 7.11 1.65
CA PHE A 136 -8.29 6.96 3.07
C PHE A 136 -8.37 8.32 3.78
N PHE A 137 -7.43 9.19 3.49
CA PHE A 137 -7.33 10.55 4.03
C PHE A 137 -6.46 11.42 3.10
N PRO A 138 -6.67 12.75 3.06
CA PRO A 138 -5.72 13.64 2.41
C PRO A 138 -4.42 13.67 3.20
N CYS A 139 -3.29 13.57 2.53
CA CYS A 139 -1.99 13.61 3.18
C CYS A 139 -0.89 14.16 2.27
N ARG A 140 0.18 14.65 2.88
CA ARG A 140 1.40 15.11 2.21
C ARG A 140 2.62 14.57 2.96
N LEU A 141 3.59 14.09 2.22
CA LEU A 141 4.89 13.67 2.72
C LEU A 141 5.90 14.79 2.47
N SER A 142 6.57 15.25 3.52
CA SER A 142 7.67 16.20 3.42
C SER A 142 8.98 15.51 3.01
N GLU A 143 9.99 16.30 2.68
CA GLU A 143 11.33 15.79 2.39
C GLU A 143 11.97 15.07 3.60
N ASP A 144 11.62 15.48 4.81
CA ASP A 144 12.07 14.88 6.08
C ASP A 144 11.26 13.64 6.50
N ARG A 145 10.46 13.10 5.58
CA ARG A 145 9.61 11.92 5.84
C ARG A 145 8.58 12.12 6.96
N ILE A 146 8.05 13.34 7.08
CA ILE A 146 6.93 13.65 7.95
C ILE A 146 5.66 13.62 7.09
N ALA A 147 4.73 12.73 7.40
CA ALA A 147 3.43 12.66 6.73
C ALA A 147 2.41 13.53 7.49
N THR A 148 1.95 14.59 6.85
CA THR A 148 0.85 15.43 7.40
C THR A 148 -0.47 14.87 6.91
N ILE A 149 -1.38 14.54 7.86
CA ILE A 149 -2.66 13.90 7.60
C ILE A 149 -3.77 14.88 7.89
N GLY A 150 -4.65 15.09 6.91
CA GLY A 150 -5.87 15.86 7.06
C GLY A 150 -7.06 15.03 7.54
N LEU A 151 -8.19 15.68 7.76
CA LEU A 151 -9.44 15.01 8.14
C LEU A 151 -9.94 14.11 6.98
N PRO A 152 -10.37 12.89 7.26
CA PRO A 152 -11.09 12.07 6.28
C PRO A 152 -12.38 12.78 5.84
N LEU A 153 -12.64 12.74 4.54
CA LEU A 153 -13.86 13.34 3.96
C LEU A 153 -15.07 12.38 4.07
N GLY A 154 -15.41 11.97 5.31
CA GLY A 154 -16.55 11.09 5.58
C GLY A 154 -16.21 9.59 5.49
N PRO A 155 -17.24 8.73 5.62
CA PRO A 155 -17.06 7.27 5.58
C PRO A 155 -16.57 6.81 4.22
N LYS A 156 -15.77 5.73 4.20
CA LYS A 156 -15.25 5.12 2.98
C LYS A 156 -16.01 3.84 2.67
N ALA A 157 -16.51 3.74 1.45
CA ALA A 157 -17.02 2.49 0.92
C ALA A 157 -15.88 1.63 0.36
N ILE A 158 -16.00 0.33 0.50
CA ILE A 158 -15.12 -0.65 -0.13
C ILE A 158 -16.00 -1.55 -1.00
N ALA A 159 -15.67 -1.62 -2.29
CA ALA A 159 -16.19 -2.62 -3.19
C ALA A 159 -15.13 -3.69 -3.42
N ALA A 160 -15.52 -4.96 -3.43
CA ALA A 160 -14.58 -6.05 -3.64
C ALA A 160 -15.16 -7.09 -4.57
N ARG A 161 -14.31 -7.69 -5.41
CA ARG A 161 -14.65 -8.78 -6.32
C ARG A 161 -13.56 -9.86 -6.25
N CYS A 162 -13.99 -11.11 -6.33
CA CYS A 162 -13.12 -12.26 -6.54
C CYS A 162 -13.10 -12.67 -8.02
N VAL A 163 -11.96 -13.05 -8.55
CA VAL A 163 -11.76 -13.59 -9.91
C VAL A 163 -11.50 -15.09 -9.82
#